data_0fb8c9f7acd30e2e3a78260fbc716dce
#
_entry.id   0fb8c9f7acd30e2e3a78260fbc716dce
#
_cell.length_a   1.000
_cell.length_b   1.000
_cell.length_c   1.000
_cell.angle_alpha   90.00
_cell.angle_beta   90.00
_cell.angle_gamma   90.00
#
_symmetry.space_group_name_H-M   'P 1'
#
loop_
_entity.id
_entity.type
_entity.pdbx_description
1 polymer ?
#
loop_
_entity_poly.entity_id
_entity_poly.type
_entity_poly.pdbx_seq_one_letter_code
_entity_poly.pdbx_strand_id
1 'polypeptide(L)'
;MRLSARLPGVQKRIVAESDDVIDLSTLHRITLPSGVTRVKRIEYLADVRNKALDPMTSGEVTEKYERVLFLNDVIFDVEGAMRLLWGTNVNEEGKAEYKAVCGADFITSWKYYDTYATRDTEGYSIGVPIFPWFGGRGDSTSRKDVLAGKDAVRVKSCWGGIVAFDGRFFQKEIAKSTTSSSKEREAQNSDHVYERSSSLAELPLKFRSEPESFWDSSECCLIHADILATPDFSDYTTNTNEAWGEGIFMNPFVRVTYDAKSFHYIKYAKRFERLFTPWQAIINHFAHLPRYNDRRMENEGDIVEDRLWIPNSFTPEQEQAMIDLQKNFGGKYGNASDSMEKKKHGKRDQNQKVTGRERVVTWIMRE
;
A
#
# COMPACT_ATOMS: atom_id res chain seq x y z
N MET A 1 2.12 2.95 29.85
CA MET A 1 1.86 3.85 31.00
C MET A 1 2.63 5.18 31.03
N ARG A 2 3.89 5.28 30.57
CA ARG A 2 4.64 6.57 30.64
C ARG A 2 4.15 7.69 29.70
N LEU A 3 3.55 7.38 28.55
CA LEU A 3 3.09 8.39 27.59
C LEU A 3 1.81 9.08 28.05
N SER A 4 0.91 8.36 28.73
CA SER A 4 -0.38 8.92 29.17
C SER A 4 -0.22 10.00 30.25
N ALA A 5 0.82 9.93 31.07
CA ALA A 5 1.09 10.92 32.11
C ALA A 5 1.70 12.24 31.56
N ARG A 6 2.29 12.20 30.34
CA ARG A 6 3.01 13.36 29.78
C ARG A 6 2.17 14.27 28.88
N LEU A 7 0.95 13.85 28.53
CA LEU A 7 0.05 14.60 27.66
C LEU A 7 -1.33 14.74 28.32
N PRO A 8 -1.45 15.54 29.41
CA PRO A 8 -2.75 15.81 30.01
C PRO A 8 -3.63 16.57 29.03
N GLY A 9 -4.91 16.22 28.94
CA GLY A 9 -5.88 16.86 28.05
C GLY A 9 -5.98 16.28 26.65
N VAL A 10 -5.11 15.36 26.26
CA VAL A 10 -5.26 14.62 24.99
C VAL A 10 -6.07 13.36 25.22
N GLN A 11 -7.14 13.15 24.46
CA GLN A 11 -7.89 11.90 24.48
C GLN A 11 -6.99 10.74 24.05
N LYS A 12 -7.06 9.63 24.73
CA LYS A 12 -6.21 8.47 24.49
C LYS A 12 -7.03 7.20 24.61
N ARG A 13 -6.90 6.35 23.61
CA ARG A 13 -7.37 4.97 23.66
C ARG A 13 -6.15 4.06 23.58
N ILE A 14 -5.99 3.21 24.57
CA ILE A 14 -4.93 2.20 24.59
C ILE A 14 -5.62 0.86 24.41
N VAL A 15 -5.31 0.18 23.31
CA VAL A 15 -5.74 -1.20 23.06
C VAL A 15 -4.52 -2.08 23.27
N ALA A 16 -4.56 -2.92 24.29
CA ALA A 16 -3.52 -3.90 24.58
C ALA A 16 -3.98 -5.28 24.13
N GLU A 17 -3.06 -6.13 23.73
CA GLU A 17 -3.33 -7.50 23.27
C GLU A 17 -4.09 -8.35 24.32
N SER A 18 -3.96 -7.97 25.61
CA SER A 18 -4.68 -8.59 26.73
C SER A 18 -6.16 -8.18 26.83
N ASP A 19 -6.54 -7.04 26.25
CA ASP A 19 -7.85 -6.43 26.51
C ASP A 19 -8.85 -6.70 25.37
N ASP A 20 -8.35 -6.92 24.17
CA ASP A 20 -9.16 -7.09 22.98
C ASP A 20 -8.47 -8.04 22.01
N VAL A 21 -8.48 -9.29 22.36
CA VAL A 21 -7.95 -10.34 21.50
C VAL A 21 -8.73 -10.33 20.20
N ILE A 22 -8.06 -10.06 19.08
CA ILE A 22 -8.64 -10.32 17.77
C ILE A 22 -8.98 -11.79 17.74
N ASP A 23 -10.26 -12.10 17.56
CA ASP A 23 -10.68 -13.48 17.44
C ASP A 23 -10.13 -14.07 16.14
N LEU A 24 -9.01 -14.78 16.27
CA LEU A 24 -8.35 -15.43 15.13
C LEU A 24 -9.23 -16.48 14.46
N SER A 25 -10.34 -16.89 15.09
CA SER A 25 -11.29 -17.83 14.50
C SER A 25 -12.18 -17.20 13.44
N THR A 26 -12.41 -15.88 13.53
CA THR A 26 -13.20 -15.11 12.57
C THR A 26 -12.41 -14.69 11.34
N LEU A 27 -11.08 -14.71 11.43
CA LEU A 27 -10.21 -14.30 10.34
C LEU A 27 -10.10 -15.40 9.28
N HIS A 28 -10.05 -14.96 8.04
CA HIS A 28 -9.89 -15.85 6.90
C HIS A 28 -8.61 -16.68 7.00
N ARG A 29 -8.74 -17.97 6.75
CA ARG A 29 -7.63 -18.90 6.78
C ARG A 29 -7.36 -19.43 5.39
N ILE A 30 -6.09 -19.48 5.05
CA ILE A 30 -5.62 -20.05 3.80
C ILE A 30 -4.96 -21.41 4.08
N THR A 31 -5.31 -22.41 3.30
CA THR A 31 -4.63 -23.71 3.33
C THR A 31 -3.56 -23.71 2.25
N LEU A 32 -2.31 -23.83 2.67
CA LEU A 32 -1.18 -23.95 1.76
C LEU A 32 -1.17 -25.33 1.07
N PRO A 33 -0.50 -25.47 -0.09
CA PRO A 33 -0.35 -26.79 -0.75
C PRO A 33 0.29 -27.85 0.13
N SER A 34 1.03 -27.43 1.16
CA SER A 34 1.58 -28.33 2.19
C SER A 34 0.53 -28.86 3.18
N GLY A 35 -0.75 -28.51 3.04
CA GLY A 35 -1.82 -28.84 3.97
C GLY A 35 -1.87 -27.99 5.25
N VAL A 36 -0.91 -27.08 5.45
CA VAL A 36 -0.88 -26.22 6.63
C VAL A 36 -1.86 -25.05 6.46
N THR A 37 -2.82 -24.94 7.37
CA THR A 37 -3.76 -23.81 7.42
C THR A 37 -3.21 -22.67 8.28
N ARG A 38 -3.20 -21.45 7.76
CA ARG A 38 -2.73 -20.26 8.45
C ARG A 38 -3.73 -19.12 8.31
N VAL A 39 -3.78 -18.24 9.32
CA VAL A 39 -4.49 -16.97 9.23
C VAL A 39 -3.81 -16.08 8.19
N LYS A 40 -4.59 -15.39 7.36
CA LYS A 40 -4.07 -14.42 6.37
C LYS A 40 -3.56 -13.19 7.12
N ARG A 41 -2.24 -13.00 7.11
CA ARG A 41 -1.59 -11.93 7.89
C ARG A 41 -2.09 -10.53 7.51
N ILE A 42 -2.39 -10.30 6.24
CA ILE A 42 -2.87 -8.99 5.76
C ILE A 42 -4.22 -8.65 6.38
N GLU A 43 -5.13 -9.64 6.51
CA GLU A 43 -6.42 -9.45 7.15
C GLU A 43 -6.26 -9.12 8.65
N TYR A 44 -5.40 -9.85 9.35
CA TYR A 44 -5.07 -9.52 10.74
C TYR A 44 -4.54 -8.08 10.90
N LEU A 45 -3.65 -7.64 10.00
CA LEU A 45 -3.12 -6.27 10.03
C LEU A 45 -4.20 -5.23 9.71
N ALA A 46 -5.09 -5.51 8.77
CA ALA A 46 -6.23 -4.66 8.45
C ALA A 46 -7.13 -4.47 9.68
N ASP A 47 -7.44 -5.57 10.37
CA ASP A 47 -8.25 -5.56 11.60
C ASP A 47 -7.62 -4.74 12.72
N VAL A 48 -6.32 -4.92 12.96
CA VAL A 48 -5.56 -4.12 13.96
C VAL A 48 -5.65 -2.63 13.65
N ARG A 49 -5.50 -2.25 12.37
CA ARG A 49 -5.60 -0.84 11.95
C ARG A 49 -7.03 -0.31 12.10
N ASN A 50 -8.02 -1.10 11.77
CA ASN A 50 -9.42 -0.73 11.92
C ASN A 50 -9.78 -0.50 13.39
N LYS A 51 -9.27 -1.31 14.31
CA LYS A 51 -9.46 -1.07 15.76
C LYS A 51 -8.89 0.27 16.21
N ALA A 52 -7.80 0.72 15.63
CA ALA A 52 -7.26 2.05 15.90
C ALA A 52 -8.16 3.17 15.34
N LEU A 53 -8.86 2.92 14.23
CA LEU A 53 -9.78 3.86 13.60
C LEU A 53 -11.20 3.82 14.18
N ASP A 54 -11.58 2.79 14.90
CA ASP A 54 -12.94 2.59 15.41
C ASP A 54 -13.56 3.85 16.05
N PRO A 55 -12.87 4.64 16.89
CA PRO A 55 -13.46 5.84 17.47
C PRO A 55 -13.94 6.86 16.43
N MET A 56 -13.24 6.95 15.31
CA MET A 56 -13.59 7.85 14.21
C MET A 56 -14.68 7.27 13.31
N THR A 57 -14.53 6.00 12.94
CA THR A 57 -15.43 5.33 11.99
C THR A 57 -16.78 4.97 12.60
N SER A 58 -16.83 4.69 13.91
CA SER A 58 -18.10 4.43 14.64
C SER A 58 -18.91 5.69 14.91
N GLY A 59 -18.26 6.85 14.91
CA GLY A 59 -18.86 8.12 15.34
C GLY A 59 -18.85 8.31 16.86
N GLU A 60 -18.05 7.53 17.61
CA GLU A 60 -17.80 7.72 19.04
C GLU A 60 -17.15 9.09 19.29
N VAL A 61 -16.25 9.49 18.38
CA VAL A 61 -15.62 10.80 18.37
C VAL A 61 -16.40 11.74 17.47
N THR A 62 -16.88 12.83 18.04
CA THR A 62 -17.66 13.87 17.31
C THR A 62 -16.79 14.99 16.76
N GLU A 63 -15.57 15.12 17.26
CA GLU A 63 -14.60 16.08 16.75
C GLU A 63 -14.15 15.71 15.33
N LYS A 64 -14.03 16.72 14.48
CA LYS A 64 -13.51 16.56 13.13
C LYS A 64 -11.99 16.68 13.13
N TYR A 65 -11.34 15.63 12.69
CA TYR A 65 -9.89 15.62 12.48
C TYR A 65 -9.57 15.96 11.03
N GLU A 66 -8.72 16.93 10.84
CA GLU A 66 -8.25 17.30 9.51
C GLU A 66 -7.29 16.26 8.94
N ARG A 67 -6.47 15.66 9.81
CA ARG A 67 -5.44 14.69 9.43
C ARG A 67 -5.44 13.47 10.35
N VAL A 68 -5.13 12.32 9.78
CA VAL A 68 -4.88 11.07 10.50
C VAL A 68 -3.44 10.65 10.24
N LEU A 69 -2.66 10.46 11.28
CA LEU A 69 -1.28 10.01 11.18
C LEU A 69 -1.15 8.58 11.71
N PHE A 70 -0.75 7.65 10.84
CA PHE A 70 -0.33 6.32 11.24
C PHE A 70 1.18 6.27 11.43
N LEU A 71 1.59 5.71 12.56
CA LEU A 71 2.99 5.45 12.91
C LEU A 71 3.16 3.97 13.21
N ASN A 72 4.11 3.34 12.54
CA ASN A 72 4.56 2.00 12.88
C ASN A 72 5.65 2.07 13.97
N ASP A 73 6.29 0.95 14.22
CA ASP A 73 7.44 0.79 15.11
C ASP A 73 8.74 1.37 14.54
N VAL A 74 8.69 2.62 14.09
CA VAL A 74 9.81 3.35 13.47
C VAL A 74 10.37 4.42 14.37
N ILE A 75 11.63 4.76 14.15
CA ILE A 75 12.27 5.93 14.75
C ILE A 75 12.11 7.10 13.79
N PHE A 76 11.54 8.18 14.29
CA PHE A 76 11.26 9.42 13.57
C PHE A 76 11.60 10.64 14.43
N ASP A 77 11.69 11.81 13.84
CA ASP A 77 11.74 13.08 14.55
C ASP A 77 10.42 13.86 14.41
N VAL A 78 10.18 14.75 15.37
CA VAL A 78 8.95 15.55 15.40
C VAL A 78 8.88 16.47 14.18
N GLU A 79 10.01 17.03 13.74
CA GLU A 79 10.07 17.88 12.55
C GLU A 79 9.60 17.13 11.30
N GLY A 80 10.06 15.88 11.13
CA GLY A 80 9.62 15.01 10.02
C GLY A 80 8.12 14.74 10.06
N ALA A 81 7.57 14.41 11.23
CA ALA A 81 6.14 14.18 11.40
C ALA A 81 5.30 15.44 11.07
N MET A 82 5.75 16.61 11.56
CA MET A 82 5.09 17.89 11.28
C MET A 82 5.19 18.25 9.81
N ARG A 83 6.35 18.03 9.18
CA ARG A 83 6.55 18.23 7.74
C ARG A 83 5.64 17.32 6.92
N LEU A 84 5.45 16.07 7.33
CA LEU A 84 4.54 15.17 6.64
C LEU A 84 3.11 15.67 6.71
N LEU A 85 2.65 16.08 7.89
CA LEU A 85 1.27 16.51 8.14
C LEU A 85 0.91 17.84 7.46
N TRP A 86 1.82 18.83 7.52
CA TRP A 86 1.50 20.21 7.12
C TRP A 86 2.51 20.88 6.18
N GLY A 87 3.61 20.22 5.84
CA GLY A 87 4.67 20.79 5.03
C GLY A 87 4.94 20.05 3.72
N THR A 88 4.03 19.16 3.27
CA THR A 88 4.15 18.46 1.99
C THR A 88 3.08 18.96 1.02
N ASN A 89 3.50 19.22 -0.22
CA ASN A 89 2.61 19.74 -1.28
C ASN A 89 1.81 20.97 -0.82
N VAL A 90 2.51 21.98 -0.31
CA VAL A 90 1.90 23.20 0.23
C VAL A 90 1.49 24.11 -0.90
N ASN A 91 0.23 24.56 -0.90
CA ASN A 91 -0.29 25.51 -1.86
C ASN A 91 0.17 26.96 -1.56
N GLU A 92 -0.23 27.93 -2.41
CA GLU A 92 0.12 29.34 -2.26
C GLU A 92 -0.39 29.98 -0.95
N GLU A 93 -1.44 29.40 -0.38
CA GLU A 93 -2.04 29.83 0.89
C GLU A 93 -1.33 29.25 2.12
N GLY A 94 -0.31 28.41 1.92
CA GLY A 94 0.43 27.76 2.99
C GLY A 94 -0.26 26.50 3.56
N LYS A 95 -1.27 25.97 2.88
CA LYS A 95 -2.00 24.77 3.29
C LYS A 95 -1.46 23.53 2.58
N ALA A 96 -1.20 22.47 3.32
CA ALA A 96 -0.82 21.17 2.73
C ALA A 96 -2.03 20.51 2.07
N GLU A 97 -1.89 20.12 0.82
CA GLU A 97 -2.94 19.51 0.02
C GLU A 97 -2.51 18.09 -0.40
N TYR A 98 -3.21 17.10 0.11
CA TYR A 98 -3.03 15.69 -0.26
C TYR A 98 -4.21 14.84 0.23
N LYS A 99 -4.48 13.74 -0.46
CA LYS A 99 -5.36 12.66 0.02
C LYS A 99 -4.61 11.75 0.98
N ALA A 100 -3.37 11.42 0.62
CA ALA A 100 -2.46 10.65 1.44
C ALA A 100 -1.00 11.06 1.16
N VAL A 101 -0.16 11.02 2.18
CA VAL A 101 1.28 11.23 2.04
C VAL A 101 2.05 10.33 3.00
N CYS A 102 3.06 9.64 2.50
CA CYS A 102 3.95 8.81 3.32
C CYS A 102 5.36 9.37 3.40
N GLY A 103 6.08 9.01 4.45
CA GLY A 103 7.52 9.17 4.51
C GLY A 103 8.25 8.10 3.69
N ALA A 104 9.56 8.13 3.75
CA ALA A 104 10.43 7.12 3.19
C ALA A 104 11.10 6.34 4.34
N ASP A 105 10.88 5.04 4.41
CA ASP A 105 11.49 4.21 5.43
C ASP A 105 12.71 3.45 4.92
N PHE A 106 13.65 3.22 5.82
CA PHE A 106 14.93 2.62 5.50
C PHE A 106 15.28 1.51 6.50
N ILE A 107 15.72 0.38 5.97
CA ILE A 107 16.25 -0.72 6.80
C ILE A 107 17.72 -0.47 7.22
N THR A 108 18.42 0.30 6.41
CA THR A 108 19.75 0.85 6.70
C THR A 108 19.77 2.29 6.25
N SER A 109 20.81 3.06 6.58
CA SER A 109 20.87 4.49 6.24
C SER A 109 20.73 4.85 4.75
N TRP A 110 20.81 3.88 3.84
CA TRP A 110 20.79 4.10 2.39
C TRP A 110 19.86 3.13 1.62
N LYS A 111 19.38 2.04 2.29
CA LYS A 111 18.51 1.03 1.65
C LYS A 111 17.06 1.26 2.02
N TYR A 112 16.28 1.66 1.04
CA TYR A 112 14.83 1.80 1.14
C TYR A 112 14.15 0.47 1.50
N TYR A 113 13.12 0.51 2.33
CA TYR A 113 12.50 -0.70 2.88
C TYR A 113 11.15 -1.04 2.28
N ASP A 114 10.23 -0.08 2.15
CA ASP A 114 8.85 -0.31 1.70
C ASP A 114 8.77 -0.61 0.20
N THR A 115 9.31 -1.74 -0.21
CA THR A 115 9.23 -2.21 -1.60
C THR A 115 7.89 -2.91 -1.90
N TYR A 116 7.08 -3.18 -0.87
CA TYR A 116 5.84 -3.95 -1.01
C TYR A 116 4.60 -3.09 -1.20
N ALA A 117 4.43 -2.03 -0.42
CA ALA A 117 3.28 -1.14 -0.53
C ALA A 117 3.51 0.00 -1.53
N THR A 118 4.75 0.37 -1.80
CA THR A 118 5.03 1.50 -2.69
C THR A 118 4.87 1.13 -4.16
N ARG A 119 4.07 1.94 -4.87
CA ARG A 119 3.85 1.85 -6.32
C ARG A 119 4.02 3.25 -6.93
N ASP A 120 4.70 3.32 -8.07
CA ASP A 120 4.81 4.57 -8.82
C ASP A 120 3.47 4.98 -9.46
N THR A 121 3.44 6.08 -10.19
CA THR A 121 2.22 6.60 -10.83
C THR A 121 1.58 5.65 -11.85
N GLU A 122 2.34 4.70 -12.37
CA GLU A 122 1.87 3.72 -13.35
C GLU A 122 1.61 2.34 -12.73
N GLY A 123 1.84 2.20 -11.41
CA GLY A 123 1.64 0.95 -10.66
C GLY A 123 2.85 0.02 -10.64
N TYR A 124 4.01 0.44 -11.18
CA TYR A 124 5.23 -0.35 -11.07
C TYR A 124 5.73 -0.40 -9.62
N SER A 125 6.27 -1.53 -9.24
CA SER A 125 6.94 -1.68 -7.95
C SER A 125 8.25 -0.87 -7.89
N ILE A 126 8.80 -0.73 -6.70
CA ILE A 126 10.15 -0.20 -6.51
C ILE A 126 11.16 -1.03 -7.31
N GLY A 127 12.12 -0.37 -7.94
CA GLY A 127 13.30 -1.01 -8.52
C GLY A 127 14.28 -1.50 -7.45
N VAL A 128 15.57 -1.45 -7.73
CA VAL A 128 16.59 -1.68 -6.70
C VAL A 128 16.42 -0.63 -5.60
N PRO A 129 16.34 -1.03 -4.31
CA PRO A 129 15.99 -0.15 -3.19
C PRO A 129 17.13 0.78 -2.75
N ILE A 130 17.85 1.36 -3.69
CA ILE A 130 18.82 2.45 -3.50
C ILE A 130 18.35 3.67 -4.30
N PHE A 131 18.82 4.86 -3.92
CA PHE A 131 18.41 6.10 -4.58
C PHE A 131 18.57 6.02 -6.12
N PRO A 132 17.59 6.43 -6.91
CA PRO A 132 16.34 7.12 -6.58
C PRO A 132 15.14 6.17 -6.39
N TRP A 133 15.31 4.96 -6.01
CA TRP A 133 14.36 3.87 -5.69
C TRP A 133 13.50 3.43 -6.88
N PHE A 134 12.74 4.34 -7.47
CA PHE A 134 11.89 4.05 -8.62
C PHE A 134 12.68 3.72 -9.89
N GLY A 135 12.13 2.85 -10.70
CA GLY A 135 12.70 2.48 -11.99
C GLY A 135 12.48 3.54 -13.09
N GLY A 136 13.06 3.30 -14.25
CA GLY A 136 12.96 4.18 -15.42
C GLY A 136 12.03 3.65 -16.51
N ARG A 137 11.09 2.73 -16.19
CA ARG A 137 10.07 2.26 -17.15
C ARG A 137 8.91 3.23 -17.24
N GLY A 138 8.21 3.17 -18.37
CA GLY A 138 7.08 4.04 -18.65
C GLY A 138 7.47 5.51 -18.62
N ASP A 139 6.57 6.38 -18.22
CA ASP A 139 6.83 7.81 -18.04
C ASP A 139 7.77 8.12 -16.89
N SER A 140 7.97 7.16 -16.01
CA SER A 140 8.86 7.24 -14.86
C SER A 140 8.69 8.54 -14.02
N THR A 141 7.47 8.99 -13.88
CA THR A 141 7.11 10.24 -13.22
C THR A 141 7.62 10.31 -11.79
N SER A 142 7.39 9.25 -10.99
CA SER A 142 7.87 9.19 -9.60
C SER A 142 9.40 9.30 -9.51
N ARG A 143 10.13 8.65 -10.42
CA ARG A 143 11.58 8.76 -10.52
C ARG A 143 12.03 10.18 -10.85
N LYS A 144 11.39 10.82 -11.82
CA LYS A 144 11.67 12.21 -12.22
C LYS A 144 11.44 13.15 -11.04
N ASP A 145 10.35 13.00 -10.30
CA ASP A 145 10.03 13.80 -9.13
C ASP A 145 11.08 13.66 -8.02
N VAL A 146 11.55 12.44 -7.73
CA VAL A 146 12.66 12.20 -6.77
C VAL A 146 13.95 12.86 -7.23
N LEU A 147 14.33 12.72 -8.50
CA LEU A 147 15.55 13.30 -9.06
C LEU A 147 15.49 14.83 -9.11
N ALA A 148 14.31 15.39 -9.32
CA ALA A 148 14.05 16.84 -9.25
C ALA A 148 14.09 17.38 -7.81
N GLY A 149 14.08 16.48 -6.80
CA GLY A 149 14.12 16.87 -5.39
C GLY A 149 12.80 17.43 -4.89
N LYS A 150 11.67 16.99 -5.44
CA LYS A 150 10.35 17.38 -4.94
C LYS A 150 10.08 16.80 -3.57
N ASP A 151 9.37 17.53 -2.74
CA ASP A 151 8.84 17.07 -1.44
C ASP A 151 7.56 16.23 -1.60
N ALA A 152 6.84 16.41 -2.69
CA ALA A 152 5.65 15.67 -3.08
C ALA A 152 5.94 14.83 -4.33
N VAL A 153 6.53 13.65 -4.12
CA VAL A 153 6.74 12.67 -5.18
C VAL A 153 5.45 11.92 -5.44
N ARG A 154 4.91 12.02 -6.65
CA ARG A 154 3.65 11.38 -7.03
C ARG A 154 3.79 9.86 -7.04
N VAL A 155 2.85 9.18 -6.40
CA VAL A 155 2.80 7.71 -6.31
C VAL A 155 1.34 7.24 -6.32
N LYS A 156 1.08 5.98 -6.66
CA LYS A 156 -0.26 5.36 -6.50
C LYS A 156 -0.49 4.85 -5.09
N SER A 157 0.55 4.39 -4.43
CA SER A 157 0.48 3.93 -3.05
C SER A 157 1.84 3.96 -2.40
N CYS A 158 1.87 4.11 -1.08
CA CYS A 158 3.05 3.98 -0.25
C CYS A 158 2.64 3.82 1.22
N TRP A 159 3.59 3.40 2.07
CA TRP A 159 3.36 3.37 3.51
C TRP A 159 4.51 4.02 4.29
N GLY A 160 5.74 3.58 4.03
CA GLY A 160 6.97 4.19 4.55
C GLY A 160 7.07 4.27 6.07
N GLY A 161 6.41 3.37 6.82
CA GLY A 161 6.43 3.36 8.29
C GLY A 161 5.76 4.55 8.97
N ILE A 162 5.50 5.63 8.24
CA ILE A 162 4.78 6.83 8.66
C ILE A 162 3.95 7.34 7.47
N VAL A 163 2.64 7.47 7.67
CA VAL A 163 1.73 7.93 6.63
C VAL A 163 0.66 8.83 7.22
N ALA A 164 0.39 9.93 6.54
CA ALA A 164 -0.69 10.85 6.88
C ALA A 164 -1.77 10.81 5.80
N PHE A 165 -3.01 10.85 6.23
CA PHE A 165 -4.19 10.87 5.38
C PHE A 165 -5.04 12.10 5.67
N ASP A 166 -5.83 12.51 4.70
CA ASP A 166 -6.95 13.41 4.96
C ASP A 166 -7.96 12.69 5.88
N GLY A 167 -8.29 13.34 6.98
CA GLY A 167 -9.15 12.74 8.01
C GLY A 167 -10.57 12.45 7.54
N ARG A 168 -11.04 13.14 6.50
CA ARG A 168 -12.39 12.97 5.95
C ARG A 168 -12.67 11.56 5.44
N PHE A 169 -11.65 10.85 4.99
CA PHE A 169 -11.81 9.47 4.53
C PHE A 169 -12.21 8.48 5.63
N PHE A 170 -11.90 8.81 6.89
CA PHE A 170 -12.09 7.90 8.03
C PHE A 170 -13.16 8.37 9.02
N GLN A 171 -13.85 9.46 8.72
CA GLN A 171 -14.86 10.01 9.61
C GLN A 171 -16.26 9.79 9.04
N LYS A 172 -17.17 9.40 9.91
CA LYS A 172 -18.58 9.35 9.57
C LYS A 172 -19.09 10.78 9.34
N GLU A 173 -19.68 11.04 8.18
CA GLU A 173 -20.39 12.31 7.98
C GLU A 173 -21.52 12.42 8.99
N ILE A 174 -21.42 13.40 9.86
CA ILE A 174 -22.58 13.80 10.67
C ILE A 174 -23.54 14.44 9.69
N ALA A 175 -24.58 13.72 9.32
CA ALA A 175 -25.63 14.20 8.44
C ALA A 175 -26.12 15.55 8.97
N LYS A 176 -25.73 16.64 8.33
CA LYS A 176 -26.47 17.89 8.44
C LYS A 176 -27.83 17.57 7.85
N SER A 177 -28.90 17.59 8.67
CA SER A 177 -30.25 17.46 8.22
C SER A 177 -30.57 18.64 7.27
N THR A 178 -30.28 18.44 6.02
CA THR A 178 -30.78 19.31 4.95
C THR A 178 -31.74 18.46 4.18
N THR A 179 -33.02 18.67 4.48
CA THR A 179 -34.14 18.20 3.71
C THR A 179 -33.99 18.67 2.26
N SER A 180 -33.50 17.78 1.41
CA SER A 180 -33.61 17.97 -0.02
C SER A 180 -34.10 16.67 -0.66
N SER A 181 -35.33 16.75 -1.12
CA SER A 181 -36.13 15.75 -1.79
C SER A 181 -35.32 14.95 -2.82
N SER A 182 -35.28 13.65 -2.60
CA SER A 182 -34.96 12.64 -3.61
C SER A 182 -35.94 12.73 -4.77
N LYS A 183 -35.55 13.29 -5.89
CA LYS A 183 -36.20 13.04 -7.16
C LYS A 183 -35.63 11.73 -7.71
N GLU A 184 -36.47 10.72 -7.62
CA GLU A 184 -36.37 9.50 -8.42
C GLU A 184 -36.19 9.89 -9.90
N ARG A 185 -35.05 9.54 -10.49
CA ARG A 185 -34.90 9.53 -11.94
C ARG A 185 -35.15 8.12 -12.42
N GLU A 186 -36.31 7.93 -13.05
CA GLU A 186 -36.66 6.75 -13.81
C GLU A 186 -35.59 6.45 -14.86
N ALA A 187 -35.17 5.20 -14.86
CA ALA A 187 -34.33 4.62 -15.88
C ALA A 187 -35.08 4.50 -17.20
N GLN A 188 -34.63 5.16 -18.24
CA GLN A 188 -34.98 4.83 -19.60
C GLN A 188 -33.80 4.21 -20.34
N ASN A 189 -34.08 3.04 -20.89
CA ASN A 189 -33.28 2.18 -21.74
C ASN A 189 -32.41 2.91 -22.76
N SER A 190 -31.16 2.50 -22.90
CA SER A 190 -30.59 2.12 -24.22
C SER A 190 -29.20 1.46 -24.07
N ASP A 191 -29.11 0.27 -24.61
CA ASP A 191 -28.01 -0.45 -25.22
C ASP A 191 -26.56 -0.39 -24.65
N HIS A 192 -26.17 -1.55 -24.14
CA HIS A 192 -24.81 -2.15 -24.17
C HIS A 192 -23.61 -1.19 -24.12
N VAL A 193 -23.38 -0.64 -22.95
CA VAL A 193 -22.04 -0.26 -22.53
C VAL A 193 -21.74 -1.09 -21.29
N TYR A 194 -20.67 -1.86 -21.34
CA TYR A 194 -20.13 -2.68 -20.26
C TYR A 194 -19.87 -1.78 -19.04
N GLU A 195 -20.85 -1.65 -18.17
CA GLU A 195 -20.66 -0.97 -16.90
C GLU A 195 -19.73 -1.80 -16.03
N ARG A 196 -18.47 -1.38 -16.00
CA ARG A 196 -17.57 -1.71 -14.91
C ARG A 196 -18.31 -1.27 -13.64
N SER A 197 -18.89 -2.22 -12.90
CA SER A 197 -19.47 -1.98 -11.58
C SER A 197 -18.35 -1.58 -10.63
N SER A 198 -17.86 -0.35 -10.75
CA SER A 198 -17.07 0.30 -9.73
C SER A 198 -18.05 0.67 -8.62
N SER A 199 -18.27 -0.25 -7.68
CA SER A 199 -18.85 0.15 -6.41
C SER A 199 -17.91 1.20 -5.81
N LEU A 200 -18.36 2.45 -5.83
CA LEU A 200 -17.64 3.54 -5.17
C LEU A 200 -17.40 3.13 -3.71
N ALA A 201 -16.19 3.37 -3.22
CA ALA A 201 -15.89 3.08 -1.84
C ALA A 201 -16.75 3.96 -0.93
N GLU A 202 -17.46 3.33 0.00
CA GLU A 202 -18.33 4.04 0.94
C GLU A 202 -17.53 4.57 2.13
N LEU A 203 -17.81 5.82 2.51
CA LEU A 203 -17.24 6.42 3.72
C LEU A 203 -17.98 5.98 4.98
N PRO A 204 -17.30 5.82 6.12
CA PRO A 204 -15.87 5.93 6.33
C PRO A 204 -15.09 4.71 5.81
N LEU A 205 -13.91 4.96 5.22
CA LEU A 205 -13.05 3.90 4.72
C LEU A 205 -12.48 3.04 5.86
N LYS A 206 -12.25 1.77 5.55
CA LYS A 206 -11.61 0.80 6.43
C LYS A 206 -10.48 0.08 5.71
N PHE A 207 -9.48 -0.32 6.46
CA PHE A 207 -8.48 -1.24 5.93
C PHE A 207 -9.13 -2.59 5.65
N ARG A 208 -8.72 -3.24 4.58
CA ARG A 208 -9.24 -4.54 4.16
C ARG A 208 -8.15 -5.43 3.61
N SER A 209 -8.44 -6.70 3.48
CA SER A 209 -7.66 -7.67 2.73
C SER A 209 -8.49 -8.21 1.59
N GLU A 210 -7.86 -8.69 0.55
CA GLU A 210 -8.54 -9.47 -0.47
C GLU A 210 -8.77 -10.90 0.05
N PRO A 211 -9.93 -11.48 -0.18
CA PRO A 211 -10.25 -12.82 0.37
C PRO A 211 -9.42 -13.93 -0.25
N GLU A 212 -8.99 -13.75 -1.48
CA GLU A 212 -8.34 -14.80 -2.27
C GLU A 212 -6.93 -15.12 -1.78
N SER A 213 -6.57 -16.40 -1.84
CA SER A 213 -5.33 -16.92 -1.26
C SER A 213 -4.06 -16.38 -1.90
N PHE A 214 -4.10 -16.08 -3.19
CA PHE A 214 -2.94 -15.66 -3.99
C PHE A 214 -2.94 -14.17 -4.30
N TRP A 215 -4.00 -13.48 -3.97
CA TRP A 215 -4.01 -12.04 -4.02
C TRP A 215 -3.21 -11.49 -2.85
N ASP A 216 -2.11 -10.85 -3.14
CA ASP A 216 -1.16 -10.40 -2.13
C ASP A 216 -0.93 -8.89 -2.16
N SER A 217 -1.97 -8.12 -2.43
CA SER A 217 -1.92 -6.68 -2.16
C SER A 217 -1.97 -6.44 -0.66
N SER A 218 -1.07 -5.59 -0.17
CA SER A 218 -1.11 -5.21 1.25
C SER A 218 -2.33 -4.37 1.54
N GLU A 219 -2.81 -4.41 2.77
CA GLU A 219 -3.84 -3.49 3.28
C GLU A 219 -3.43 -2.03 3.09
N CYS A 220 -2.13 -1.77 3.08
CA CYS A 220 -1.53 -0.47 2.81
C CYS A 220 -1.70 -0.01 1.35
N CYS A 221 -1.68 -0.92 0.38
CA CYS A 221 -2.00 -0.61 -1.01
C CYS A 221 -3.50 -0.44 -1.22
N LEU A 222 -4.28 -1.32 -0.60
CA LEU A 222 -5.74 -1.36 -0.78
C LEU A 222 -6.41 -0.09 -0.27
N ILE A 223 -5.99 0.45 0.87
CA ILE A 223 -6.55 1.71 1.38
C ILE A 223 -6.32 2.87 0.40
N HIS A 224 -5.17 2.93 -0.28
CA HIS A 224 -4.93 3.95 -1.30
C HIS A 224 -5.82 3.75 -2.53
N ALA A 225 -6.04 2.50 -2.94
CA ALA A 225 -6.95 2.19 -4.03
C ALA A 225 -8.39 2.59 -3.68
N ASP A 226 -8.83 2.38 -2.44
CA ASP A 226 -10.15 2.77 -1.96
C ASP A 226 -10.29 4.30 -1.87
N ILE A 227 -9.24 5.02 -1.45
CA ILE A 227 -9.19 6.48 -1.51
C ILE A 227 -9.35 6.99 -2.95
N LEU A 228 -8.71 6.35 -3.92
CA LEU A 228 -8.82 6.71 -5.34
C LEU A 228 -10.20 6.37 -5.94
N ALA A 229 -10.86 5.34 -5.41
CA ALA A 229 -12.21 4.97 -5.81
C ALA A 229 -13.30 5.83 -5.13
N THR A 230 -12.95 6.61 -4.11
CA THR A 230 -13.87 7.53 -3.45
C THR A 230 -14.00 8.82 -4.28
N PRO A 231 -15.22 9.36 -4.46
CA PRO A 231 -15.39 10.64 -5.13
C PRO A 231 -14.57 11.74 -4.48
N ASP A 232 -13.98 12.59 -5.29
CA ASP A 232 -13.18 13.71 -4.80
C ASP A 232 -14.03 14.69 -3.98
N PHE A 233 -13.50 15.16 -2.86
CA PHE A 233 -14.10 16.27 -2.15
C PHE A 233 -13.99 17.55 -3.00
N SER A 234 -15.00 18.42 -2.90
CA SER A 234 -15.12 19.60 -3.77
C SER A 234 -13.92 20.56 -3.74
N ASP A 235 -13.16 20.56 -2.67
CA ASP A 235 -11.96 21.37 -2.51
C ASP A 235 -10.72 20.81 -3.22
N TYR A 236 -10.74 19.51 -3.63
CA TYR A 236 -9.69 18.95 -4.48
C TYR A 236 -9.87 19.25 -5.96
N THR A 237 -11.09 19.58 -6.39
CA THR A 237 -11.41 19.79 -7.82
C THR A 237 -10.78 21.07 -8.41
N THR A 238 -10.23 21.96 -7.59
CA THR A 238 -9.56 23.17 -8.06
C THR A 238 -8.13 22.92 -8.54
N ASN A 239 -7.53 21.79 -8.21
CA ASN A 239 -6.14 21.45 -8.52
C ASN A 239 -6.03 20.37 -9.62
N THR A 240 -6.55 20.66 -10.82
CA THR A 240 -6.47 19.73 -11.98
C THR A 240 -5.14 19.81 -12.74
N ASN A 241 -4.08 20.37 -12.16
CA ASN A 241 -2.79 20.46 -12.82
C ASN A 241 -2.02 19.11 -12.75
N GLU A 242 -1.14 18.86 -13.71
CA GLU A 242 -0.29 17.67 -13.77
C GLU A 242 0.53 17.44 -12.47
N ALA A 243 0.76 18.47 -11.70
CA ALA A 243 1.53 18.39 -10.44
C ALA A 243 0.78 17.65 -9.34
N TRP A 244 -0.56 17.71 -9.33
CA TRP A 244 -1.41 17.02 -8.35
C TRP A 244 -1.41 15.49 -8.55
N GLY A 245 -1.39 15.03 -9.81
CA GLY A 245 -1.58 13.61 -10.10
C GLY A 245 -2.90 13.09 -9.51
N GLU A 246 -2.80 12.04 -8.67
CA GLU A 246 -3.95 11.44 -7.99
C GLU A 246 -4.09 11.90 -6.52
N GLY A 247 -3.25 12.85 -6.08
CA GLY A 247 -3.25 13.40 -4.71
C GLY A 247 -2.61 12.49 -3.66
N ILE A 248 -1.88 11.46 -4.09
CA ILE A 248 -1.11 10.57 -3.22
C ILE A 248 0.38 10.82 -3.44
N PHE A 249 1.10 11.08 -2.35
CA PHE A 249 2.51 11.48 -2.43
C PHE A 249 3.40 10.67 -1.48
N MET A 250 4.68 10.59 -1.84
CA MET A 250 5.75 10.22 -0.93
C MET A 250 6.66 11.44 -0.70
N ASN A 251 6.94 11.76 0.56
CA ASN A 251 7.89 12.81 0.91
C ASN A 251 9.28 12.21 1.20
N PRO A 252 10.25 12.30 0.27
CA PRO A 252 11.58 11.71 0.44
C PRO A 252 12.45 12.42 1.47
N PHE A 253 12.00 13.56 1.99
CA PHE A 253 12.70 14.31 3.04
C PHE A 253 12.28 13.87 4.43
N VAL A 254 11.11 13.25 4.58
CA VAL A 254 10.66 12.62 5.82
C VAL A 254 11.15 11.19 5.83
N ARG A 255 12.19 10.92 6.61
CA ARG A 255 12.88 9.64 6.63
C ARG A 255 12.80 9.00 7.99
N VAL A 256 12.41 7.75 8.01
CA VAL A 256 12.31 6.94 9.22
C VAL A 256 13.11 5.65 9.08
N THR A 257 13.45 5.05 10.20
CA THR A 257 14.20 3.77 10.23
C THR A 257 13.71 2.91 11.39
N TYR A 258 14.14 1.65 11.40
CA TYR A 258 13.79 0.69 12.45
C TYR A 258 14.87 0.57 13.53
N ASP A 259 16.00 1.25 13.38
CA ASP A 259 17.07 1.27 14.39
C ASP A 259 17.72 2.65 14.54
N ALA A 260 18.19 2.96 15.75
CA ALA A 260 18.76 4.26 16.09
C ALA A 260 20.07 4.57 15.36
N LYS A 261 20.87 3.57 15.02
CA LYS A 261 22.14 3.75 14.30
C LYS A 261 21.87 4.21 12.87
N SER A 262 20.96 3.51 12.18
CA SER A 262 20.55 3.89 10.82
C SER A 262 19.93 5.28 10.80
N PHE A 263 19.09 5.63 11.79
CA PHE A 263 18.51 6.96 11.91
C PHE A 263 19.54 8.08 12.08
N HIS A 264 20.56 7.82 12.90
CA HIS A 264 21.65 8.79 13.07
C HIS A 264 22.40 9.06 11.77
N TYR A 265 22.70 8.02 10.98
CA TYR A 265 23.48 8.15 9.76
C TYR A 265 22.69 8.53 8.51
N ILE A 266 21.37 8.46 8.52
CA ILE A 266 20.54 8.71 7.34
C ILE A 266 20.72 10.13 6.77
N LYS A 267 20.98 11.11 7.63
CA LYS A 267 21.25 12.51 7.24
C LYS A 267 22.56 12.64 6.45
N TYR A 268 23.55 11.83 6.76
CA TYR A 268 24.82 11.78 6.04
C TYR A 268 24.69 11.01 4.73
N ALA A 269 24.03 9.86 4.75
CA ALA A 269 23.80 9.04 3.57
C ALA A 269 23.08 9.83 2.47
N LYS A 270 22.10 10.67 2.83
CA LYS A 270 21.37 11.55 1.91
C LYS A 270 22.28 12.45 1.07
N ARG A 271 23.42 12.90 1.60
CA ARG A 271 24.34 13.80 0.88
C ARG A 271 24.98 13.12 -0.33
N PHE A 272 25.15 11.81 -0.28
CA PHE A 272 25.87 11.03 -1.29
C PHE A 272 24.94 10.13 -2.12
N GLU A 273 23.66 10.06 -1.79
CA GLU A 273 22.73 9.10 -2.41
C GLU A 273 22.60 9.27 -3.93
N ARG A 274 22.75 10.47 -4.46
CA ARG A 274 22.74 10.73 -5.92
C ARG A 274 23.82 9.96 -6.68
N LEU A 275 24.90 9.60 -6.03
CA LEU A 275 25.97 8.79 -6.62
C LEU A 275 25.52 7.36 -6.94
N PHE A 276 24.44 6.88 -6.30
CA PHE A 276 23.86 5.57 -6.59
C PHE A 276 23.00 5.53 -7.85
N THR A 277 22.59 6.69 -8.39
CA THR A 277 21.69 6.78 -9.55
C THR A 277 22.14 5.95 -10.75
N PRO A 278 23.39 6.06 -11.25
CA PRO A 278 23.84 5.26 -12.40
C PRO A 278 23.87 3.76 -12.08
N TRP A 279 24.32 3.40 -10.88
CA TRP A 279 24.39 2.00 -10.45
C TRP A 279 23.00 1.39 -10.34
N GLN A 280 22.06 2.14 -9.77
CA GLN A 280 20.66 1.71 -9.68
C GLN A 280 20.07 1.46 -11.07
N ALA A 281 20.34 2.34 -12.04
CA ALA A 281 19.85 2.20 -13.41
C ALA A 281 20.44 0.94 -14.09
N ILE A 282 21.74 0.72 -13.93
CA ILE A 282 22.44 -0.46 -14.48
C ILE A 282 21.86 -1.75 -13.89
N ILE A 283 21.74 -1.82 -12.56
CA ILE A 283 21.24 -3.03 -11.89
C ILE A 283 19.78 -3.27 -12.26
N ASN A 284 18.94 -2.23 -12.30
CA ASN A 284 17.55 -2.36 -12.74
C ASN A 284 17.44 -2.92 -14.16
N HIS A 285 18.30 -2.45 -15.07
CA HIS A 285 18.31 -2.93 -16.44
C HIS A 285 18.59 -4.43 -16.53
N PHE A 286 19.66 -4.89 -15.88
CA PHE A 286 20.03 -6.30 -15.90
C PHE A 286 19.09 -7.20 -15.09
N ALA A 287 18.52 -6.70 -14.01
CA ALA A 287 17.56 -7.43 -13.19
C ALA A 287 16.11 -7.35 -13.71
N HIS A 288 15.89 -6.67 -14.84
CA HIS A 288 14.55 -6.42 -15.42
C HIS A 288 13.56 -5.78 -14.42
N LEU A 289 14.05 -4.84 -13.61
CA LEU A 289 13.24 -4.08 -12.66
C LEU A 289 12.87 -2.68 -13.21
N PRO A 290 11.79 -2.09 -12.75
CA PRO A 290 10.75 -2.64 -11.86
C PRO A 290 9.85 -3.64 -12.60
N ARG A 291 9.16 -4.48 -11.82
CA ARG A 291 8.14 -5.36 -12.36
C ARG A 291 6.80 -4.63 -12.34
N TYR A 292 6.12 -4.65 -13.47
CA TYR A 292 4.73 -4.23 -13.53
C TYR A 292 3.85 -5.34 -12.96
N ASN A 293 2.83 -4.94 -12.24
CA ASN A 293 1.83 -5.87 -11.78
C ASN A 293 0.72 -5.94 -12.84
N ASP A 294 0.84 -6.87 -13.77
CA ASP A 294 -0.07 -7.05 -14.90
C ASP A 294 -1.50 -7.44 -14.51
N ARG A 295 -1.74 -7.64 -13.24
CA ARG A 295 -2.90 -8.29 -12.65
C ARG A 295 -4.24 -7.61 -12.88
N ARG A 296 -4.37 -6.61 -13.70
CA ARG A 296 -5.66 -5.92 -13.88
C ARG A 296 -5.80 -5.30 -15.26
N MET A 297 -4.95 -5.72 -16.16
CA MET A 297 -4.99 -5.27 -17.55
C MET A 297 -5.72 -6.27 -18.42
N GLU A 298 -5.84 -7.52 -17.96
CA GLU A 298 -6.47 -8.60 -18.69
C GLU A 298 -7.99 -8.46 -18.65
N ASN A 299 -8.61 -8.74 -19.79
CA ASN A 299 -10.06 -8.82 -19.91
C ASN A 299 -10.52 -10.27 -19.76
N GLU A 300 -11.80 -10.44 -19.50
CA GLU A 300 -12.41 -11.77 -19.52
C GLU A 300 -12.20 -12.43 -20.89
N GLY A 301 -11.74 -13.67 -20.87
CA GLY A 301 -11.41 -14.44 -22.06
C GLY A 301 -9.98 -14.34 -22.54
N ASP A 302 -9.19 -13.40 -22.02
CA ASP A 302 -7.77 -13.29 -22.36
C ASP A 302 -6.98 -14.52 -21.87
N ILE A 303 -6.00 -14.93 -22.69
CA ILE A 303 -5.06 -15.99 -22.33
C ILE A 303 -3.88 -15.36 -21.57
N VAL A 304 -3.71 -15.75 -20.34
CA VAL A 304 -2.64 -15.23 -19.48
C VAL A 304 -1.56 -16.27 -19.27
N GLU A 305 -0.31 -15.88 -19.48
CA GLU A 305 0.86 -16.68 -19.13
C GLU A 305 1.46 -16.17 -17.81
N ASP A 306 1.57 -17.05 -16.86
CA ASP A 306 2.12 -16.75 -15.55
C ASP A 306 3.32 -17.63 -15.21
N ARG A 307 4.24 -17.13 -14.39
CA ARG A 307 5.43 -17.87 -13.97
C ARG A 307 5.31 -18.29 -12.52
N LEU A 308 5.21 -19.59 -12.34
CA LEU A 308 5.13 -20.20 -11.02
C LEU A 308 6.49 -20.76 -10.61
N TRP A 309 6.99 -20.34 -9.45
CA TRP A 309 8.19 -20.90 -8.89
C TRP A 309 7.86 -22.10 -7.99
N ILE A 310 8.41 -23.25 -8.33
CA ILE A 310 8.15 -24.52 -7.65
C ILE A 310 9.41 -24.99 -6.94
N PRO A 311 9.38 -25.18 -5.60
CA PRO A 311 10.48 -25.80 -4.87
C PRO A 311 10.80 -27.20 -5.37
N ASN A 312 12.09 -27.54 -5.51
CA ASN A 312 12.49 -28.91 -5.87
C ASN A 312 12.13 -29.95 -4.82
N SER A 313 11.72 -29.52 -3.62
CA SER A 313 11.24 -30.41 -2.55
C SER A 313 9.78 -30.83 -2.71
N PHE A 314 9.06 -30.27 -3.70
CA PHE A 314 7.68 -30.65 -3.94
C PHE A 314 7.60 -32.02 -4.64
N THR A 315 6.65 -32.84 -4.20
CA THR A 315 6.27 -34.04 -4.95
C THR A 315 5.52 -33.66 -6.23
N PRO A 316 5.44 -34.54 -7.22
CA PRO A 316 4.63 -34.30 -8.43
C PRO A 316 3.18 -33.89 -8.13
N GLU A 317 2.58 -34.50 -7.11
CA GLU A 317 1.21 -34.20 -6.68
C GLU A 317 1.09 -32.80 -6.09
N GLN A 318 2.08 -32.36 -5.30
CA GLN A 318 2.14 -31.01 -4.74
C GLN A 318 2.39 -29.97 -5.83
N GLU A 319 3.26 -30.29 -6.80
CA GLU A 319 3.48 -29.45 -7.98
C GLU A 319 2.18 -29.27 -8.77
N GLN A 320 1.47 -30.37 -9.05
CA GLN A 320 0.23 -30.30 -9.79
C GLN A 320 -0.85 -29.54 -9.04
N ALA A 321 -0.99 -29.78 -7.73
CA ALA A 321 -1.92 -29.03 -6.89
C ALA A 321 -1.63 -27.52 -6.90
N MET A 322 -0.35 -27.12 -6.94
CA MET A 322 0.06 -25.72 -7.01
C MET A 322 -0.28 -25.11 -8.37
N ILE A 323 -0.08 -25.86 -9.46
CA ILE A 323 -0.45 -25.44 -10.82
C ILE A 323 -1.98 -25.29 -10.94
N ASP A 324 -2.74 -26.24 -10.42
CA ASP A 324 -4.20 -26.21 -10.47
C ASP A 324 -4.76 -25.07 -9.62
N LEU A 325 -4.14 -24.81 -8.49
CA LEU A 325 -4.48 -23.69 -7.62
C LEU A 325 -4.23 -22.34 -8.34
N GLN A 326 -3.08 -22.21 -9.03
CA GLN A 326 -2.78 -21.04 -9.85
C GLN A 326 -3.78 -20.84 -10.99
N LYS A 327 -4.15 -21.91 -11.69
CA LYS A 327 -5.13 -21.87 -12.78
C LYS A 327 -6.53 -21.47 -12.29
N ASN A 328 -6.92 -21.93 -11.11
CA ASN A 328 -8.24 -21.68 -10.56
C ASN A 328 -8.37 -20.28 -9.94
N PHE A 329 -7.29 -19.74 -9.37
CA PHE A 329 -7.31 -18.48 -8.62
C PHE A 329 -6.43 -17.40 -9.22
N GLY A 330 -5.37 -17.75 -9.97
CA GLY A 330 -4.45 -16.80 -10.58
C GLY A 330 -5.13 -15.88 -11.58
N GLY A 331 -6.14 -16.39 -12.29
CA GLY A 331 -6.91 -15.65 -13.28
C GLY A 331 -7.67 -14.46 -12.73
N LYS A 332 -8.15 -14.57 -11.50
CA LYS A 332 -8.84 -13.46 -10.84
C LYS A 332 -7.89 -12.51 -10.11
N TYR A 333 -6.75 -13.00 -9.60
CA TYR A 333 -6.08 -12.35 -8.49
C TYR A 333 -4.54 -12.31 -8.56
N GLY A 334 -3.92 -12.70 -9.66
CA GLY A 334 -2.49 -12.45 -9.96
C GLY A 334 -1.45 -13.39 -9.35
N ASN A 335 -0.20 -13.05 -9.56
CA ASN A 335 0.99 -13.90 -9.45
C ASN A 335 1.32 -14.45 -8.05
N ALA A 336 1.22 -15.76 -7.87
CA ALA A 336 1.77 -16.44 -6.69
C ALA A 336 3.31 -16.40 -6.63
N SER A 337 3.99 -16.07 -7.73
CA SER A 337 5.45 -16.00 -7.80
C SER A 337 6.03 -14.91 -6.93
N ASP A 338 5.35 -13.75 -6.79
CA ASP A 338 5.83 -12.64 -5.98
C ASP A 338 5.77 -12.95 -4.47
N SER A 339 4.75 -13.68 -4.03
CA SER A 339 4.61 -14.06 -2.61
C SER A 339 5.65 -15.10 -2.18
N MET A 340 6.10 -15.96 -3.10
CA MET A 340 7.12 -16.97 -2.81
C MET A 340 8.55 -16.42 -2.90
N GLU A 341 8.82 -15.46 -3.78
CA GLU A 341 10.13 -14.82 -3.88
C GLU A 341 10.45 -14.00 -2.62
N LYS A 342 9.45 -13.39 -1.98
CA LYS A 342 9.61 -12.65 -0.72
C LYS A 342 9.84 -13.55 0.50
N LYS A 343 9.37 -14.79 0.50
CA LYS A 343 9.75 -15.76 1.56
C LYS A 343 11.23 -16.10 1.56
N LYS A 344 11.97 -15.83 0.48
CA LYS A 344 13.44 -15.93 0.50
C LYS A 344 14.12 -14.89 1.42
N HIS A 345 13.43 -13.83 1.82
CA HIS A 345 14.02 -12.73 2.61
C HIS A 345 13.52 -12.63 4.06
N GLY A 346 12.48 -13.40 4.45
CA GLY A 346 12.13 -13.56 5.86
C GLY A 346 13.10 -14.51 6.55
N LYS A 347 13.76 -14.05 7.61
CA LYS A 347 14.76 -14.74 8.46
C LYS A 347 14.98 -16.21 8.07
N ARG A 348 15.95 -16.41 7.21
CA ARG A 348 16.50 -17.72 6.93
C ARG A 348 17.17 -18.25 8.19
N ASP A 349 16.76 -19.43 8.61
CA ASP A 349 17.71 -20.36 9.18
C ASP A 349 18.82 -20.55 8.13
N GLN A 350 20.06 -20.17 8.46
CA GLN A 350 21.14 -19.87 7.50
C GLN A 350 21.66 -21.10 6.70
N ASN A 351 21.01 -22.27 6.75
CA ASN A 351 21.60 -23.51 6.23
C ASN A 351 20.79 -24.29 5.18
N GLN A 352 19.62 -23.82 4.71
CA GLN A 352 18.97 -24.50 3.59
C GLN A 352 18.76 -23.57 2.39
N LYS A 353 19.61 -23.74 1.36
CA LYS A 353 19.32 -23.25 0.01
C LYS A 353 18.11 -24.01 -0.53
N VAL A 354 16.92 -23.38 -0.51
CA VAL A 354 15.78 -23.92 -1.22
C VAL A 354 16.04 -23.71 -2.71
N THR A 355 16.34 -24.81 -3.41
CA THR A 355 16.43 -24.84 -4.86
C THR A 355 15.04 -25.06 -5.44
N GLY A 356 14.70 -24.40 -6.53
CA GLY A 356 13.42 -24.50 -7.23
C GLY A 356 13.57 -24.22 -8.70
N ARG A 357 12.51 -24.46 -9.47
CA ARG A 357 12.44 -24.19 -10.91
C ARG A 357 11.23 -23.32 -11.24
N GLU A 358 11.34 -22.50 -12.26
CA GLU A 358 10.22 -21.78 -12.85
C GLU A 358 9.41 -22.71 -13.77
N ARG A 359 8.08 -22.61 -13.66
CA ARG A 359 7.12 -23.20 -14.59
C ARG A 359 6.26 -22.11 -15.17
N VAL A 360 6.05 -22.11 -16.47
CA VAL A 360 5.05 -21.27 -17.12
C VAL A 360 3.71 -21.97 -17.01
N VAL A 361 2.71 -21.27 -16.53
CA VAL A 361 1.35 -21.74 -16.38
C VAL A 361 0.44 -20.84 -17.21
N THR A 362 -0.29 -21.42 -18.13
CA THR A 362 -1.25 -20.70 -18.99
C THR A 362 -2.66 -20.96 -18.51
N TRP A 363 -3.45 -19.91 -18.39
CA TRP A 363 -4.87 -20.01 -18.02
C TRP A 363 -5.69 -18.94 -18.74
N ILE A 364 -7.00 -19.11 -18.73
CA ILE A 364 -7.93 -18.17 -19.35
C ILE A 364 -8.60 -17.37 -18.24
N MET A 365 -8.61 -16.04 -18.40
CA MET A 365 -9.30 -15.15 -17.47
C MET A 365 -10.80 -15.50 -17.44
N ARG A 366 -11.34 -15.76 -16.28
CA ARG A 366 -12.75 -16.04 -16.02
C ARG A 366 -13.30 -15.03 -15.03
N GLU A 367 -14.60 -14.78 -15.09
CA GLU A 367 -15.32 -13.96 -14.11
C GLU A 367 -15.08 -14.35 -12.66
#